data_d341e610f0025c274cc1e08103b74c40
#
_entry.id   d341e610f0025c274cc1e08103b74c40
#
_cell.length_a   1.000
_cell.length_b   1.000
_cell.length_c   1.000
_cell.angle_alpha   90.00
_cell.angle_beta   90.00
_cell.angle_gamma   90.00
#
_symmetry.space_group_name_H-M   'P 1'
#
loop_
_entity.id
_entity.type
_entity.pdbx_description
1 polymer ?
#
loop_
_entity_poly.entity_id
_entity_poly.type
_entity_poly.pdbx_seq_one_letter_code
_entity_poly.pdbx_strand_id
1 'polypeptide(L)'
;IDIAIDKSFWGIAGDNKSQRDRIRKLSRAYIEQRLVAEMQALLEGYGASDFELRAVPAQDSDADPTLVLLPYRSIYANIEYVESQIRIEFSCRSMKEPRERIEIRPLIAEAYPDVFVELVFPIYAVVPTRTFLEKAFLLHEEFQKENPRF
;
A
#
# COMPACT_ATOMS: atom_id res chain seq x y z
N ILE A 1 -0.13 4.62 1.31
CA ILE A 1 0.82 3.98 0.37
C ILE A 1 0.09 2.82 -0.27
N ASP A 2 0.03 2.82 -1.61
CA ASP A 2 -0.62 1.76 -2.38
C ASP A 2 0.44 0.87 -3.01
N ILE A 3 0.40 -0.43 -2.71
CA ILE A 3 1.34 -1.44 -3.21
C ILE A 3 0.58 -2.46 -4.03
N ALA A 4 0.96 -2.59 -5.32
CA ALA A 4 0.39 -3.62 -6.19
C ALA A 4 1.16 -4.94 -6.07
N ILE A 5 0.46 -6.02 -5.73
CA ILE A 5 1.02 -7.38 -5.73
C ILE A 5 0.86 -7.98 -7.11
N ASP A 6 1.99 -8.29 -7.74
CA ASP A 6 2.00 -8.90 -9.06
C ASP A 6 1.72 -10.41 -9.00
N LYS A 7 0.91 -10.88 -9.94
CA LYS A 7 0.58 -12.31 -10.07
C LYS A 7 1.80 -13.22 -10.25
N SER A 8 2.88 -12.71 -10.81
CA SER A 8 4.13 -13.47 -10.98
C SER A 8 4.81 -13.81 -9.65
N PHE A 9 4.55 -13.03 -8.60
CA PHE A 9 5.01 -13.35 -7.24
C PHE A 9 4.49 -14.72 -6.77
N TRP A 10 3.30 -15.09 -7.23
CA TRP A 10 2.66 -16.38 -6.92
C TRP A 10 2.84 -17.44 -8.01
N GLY A 11 3.61 -17.16 -9.06
CA GLY A 11 3.77 -18.05 -10.21
C GLY A 11 2.48 -18.26 -11.02
N ILE A 12 1.53 -17.34 -10.96
CA ILE A 12 0.24 -17.44 -11.66
C ILE A 12 0.32 -16.69 -12.98
N ALA A 13 0.19 -17.43 -14.09
CA ALA A 13 0.34 -16.87 -15.44
C ALA A 13 -0.96 -16.27 -16.02
N GLY A 14 -2.11 -16.73 -15.60
CA GLY A 14 -3.40 -16.32 -16.18
C GLY A 14 -4.01 -15.08 -15.51
N ASP A 15 -5.20 -14.69 -16.02
CA ASP A 15 -5.93 -13.53 -15.51
C ASP A 15 -7.47 -13.74 -15.52
N ASN A 16 -7.92 -14.99 -15.40
CA ASN A 16 -9.33 -15.27 -15.24
C ASN A 16 -9.80 -15.02 -13.79
N LYS A 17 -11.11 -14.99 -13.57
CA LYS A 17 -11.72 -14.72 -12.26
C LYS A 17 -11.16 -15.64 -11.16
N SER A 18 -11.09 -16.93 -11.41
CA SER A 18 -10.61 -17.92 -10.44
C SER A 18 -9.16 -17.67 -10.04
N GLN A 19 -8.30 -17.27 -10.99
CA GLN A 19 -6.90 -16.95 -10.73
C GLN A 19 -6.76 -15.65 -9.92
N ARG A 20 -7.55 -14.63 -10.23
CA ARG A 20 -7.58 -13.39 -9.43
C ARG A 20 -8.02 -13.64 -7.99
N ASP A 21 -9.05 -14.46 -7.80
CA ASP A 21 -9.51 -14.86 -6.48
C ASP A 21 -8.45 -15.66 -5.71
N ARG A 22 -7.69 -16.51 -6.41
CA ARG A 22 -6.57 -17.25 -5.83
C ARG A 22 -5.43 -16.32 -5.41
N ILE A 23 -5.03 -15.37 -6.27
CA ILE A 23 -4.00 -14.36 -5.96
C ILE A 23 -4.39 -13.60 -4.71
N ARG A 24 -5.63 -13.11 -4.64
CA ARG A 24 -6.13 -12.35 -3.50
C ARG A 24 -6.05 -13.15 -2.20
N LYS A 25 -6.53 -14.40 -2.19
CA LYS A 25 -6.47 -15.26 -1.01
C LYS A 25 -5.04 -15.54 -0.54
N LEU A 26 -4.13 -15.86 -1.47
CA LEU A 26 -2.73 -16.10 -1.17
C LEU A 26 -2.05 -14.84 -0.63
N SER A 27 -2.30 -13.69 -1.25
CA SER A 27 -1.70 -12.42 -0.85
C SER A 27 -2.19 -12.00 0.54
N ARG A 28 -3.50 -12.13 0.82
CA ARG A 28 -4.03 -11.84 2.15
C ARG A 28 -3.41 -12.73 3.21
N ALA A 29 -3.40 -14.05 3.00
CA ALA A 29 -2.82 -14.98 3.95
C ALA A 29 -1.33 -14.67 4.21
N TYR A 30 -0.58 -14.34 3.17
CA TYR A 30 0.82 -13.95 3.29
C TYR A 30 0.99 -12.65 4.10
N ILE A 31 0.18 -11.63 3.82
CA ILE A 31 0.24 -10.34 4.51
C ILE A 31 -0.07 -10.53 6.00
N GLU A 32 -1.17 -11.19 6.32
CA GLU A 32 -1.63 -11.37 7.69
C GLU A 32 -0.73 -12.28 8.52
N GLN A 33 -0.22 -13.36 7.94
CA GLN A 33 0.51 -14.39 8.67
C GLN A 33 2.03 -14.19 8.69
N ARG A 34 2.57 -13.45 7.72
CA ARG A 34 4.01 -13.38 7.54
C ARG A 34 4.54 -11.96 7.32
N LEU A 35 4.02 -11.24 6.34
CA LEU A 35 4.58 -9.94 5.95
C LEU A 35 4.57 -8.94 7.09
N VAL A 36 3.47 -8.85 7.84
CA VAL A 36 3.34 -7.93 8.99
C VAL A 36 4.42 -8.22 10.04
N ALA A 37 4.63 -9.49 10.37
CA ALA A 37 5.64 -9.87 11.34
C ALA A 37 7.08 -9.61 10.83
N GLU A 38 7.35 -9.85 9.55
CA GLU A 38 8.64 -9.57 8.93
C GLU A 38 8.91 -8.06 8.90
N MET A 39 7.92 -7.24 8.55
CA MET A 39 8.03 -5.78 8.56
C MET A 39 8.25 -5.25 9.99
N GLN A 40 7.52 -5.79 10.97
CA GLN A 40 7.69 -5.41 12.37
C GLN A 40 9.12 -5.67 12.84
N ALA A 41 9.63 -6.88 12.63
CA ALA A 41 11.00 -7.27 12.99
C ALA A 41 12.06 -6.41 12.29
N LEU A 42 11.84 -6.07 11.02
CA LEU A 42 12.73 -5.20 10.26
C LEU A 42 12.79 -3.80 10.87
N LEU A 43 11.66 -3.20 11.18
CA LEU A 43 11.59 -1.86 11.75
C LEU A 43 12.18 -1.81 13.18
N GLU A 44 11.95 -2.84 13.98
CA GLU A 44 12.59 -3.00 15.29
C GLU A 44 14.12 -3.08 15.17
N GLY A 45 14.60 -3.77 14.16
CA GLY A 45 16.03 -3.82 13.83
C GLY A 45 16.65 -2.47 13.48
N TYR A 46 15.87 -1.52 12.99
CA TYR A 46 16.25 -0.12 12.80
C TYR A 46 16.04 0.77 14.03
N GLY A 47 15.66 0.18 15.17
CA GLY A 47 15.48 0.90 16.43
C GLY A 47 14.11 1.55 16.60
N ALA A 48 13.16 1.27 15.72
CA ALA A 48 11.79 1.71 15.86
C ALA A 48 11.01 0.67 16.68
N SER A 49 10.62 1.01 17.92
CA SER A 49 9.99 0.07 18.87
C SER A 49 8.64 0.53 19.43
N ASP A 50 8.28 1.80 19.21
CA ASP A 50 7.09 2.41 19.82
C ASP A 50 5.81 2.25 18.96
N PHE A 51 5.72 1.17 18.21
CA PHE A 51 4.56 0.91 17.35
C PHE A 51 4.31 -0.60 17.18
N GLU A 52 3.10 -0.95 16.80
CA GLU A 52 2.72 -2.30 16.43
C GLU A 52 2.02 -2.29 15.07
N LEU A 53 2.65 -2.93 14.09
CA LEU A 53 2.06 -3.14 12.77
C LEU A 53 0.90 -4.13 12.86
N ARG A 54 -0.21 -3.80 12.23
CA ARG A 54 -1.36 -4.70 12.19
C ARG A 54 -2.03 -4.73 10.83
N ALA A 55 -2.38 -5.92 10.37
CA ALA A 55 -3.31 -6.07 9.26
C ALA A 55 -4.75 -5.82 9.76
N VAL A 56 -5.52 -5.07 8.97
CA VAL A 56 -6.95 -4.89 9.26
C VAL A 56 -7.70 -6.07 8.68
N PRO A 57 -8.48 -6.81 9.50
CA PRO A 57 -9.27 -7.92 9.00
C PRO A 57 -10.26 -7.44 7.93
N ALA A 58 -10.31 -8.15 6.83
CA ALA A 58 -11.26 -7.83 5.77
C ALA A 58 -12.68 -8.12 6.22
N GLN A 59 -13.59 -7.18 6.00
CA GLN A 59 -15.00 -7.35 6.30
C GLN A 59 -15.70 -8.33 5.33
N ASP A 60 -15.14 -8.49 4.13
CA ASP A 60 -15.66 -9.34 3.07
C ASP A 60 -14.53 -10.23 2.50
N SER A 61 -14.89 -11.48 2.12
CA SER A 61 -13.96 -12.40 1.45
C SER A 61 -13.40 -11.84 0.15
N ASP A 62 -14.14 -10.92 -0.45
CA ASP A 62 -13.82 -10.28 -1.73
C ASP A 62 -13.14 -8.91 -1.58
N ALA A 63 -12.89 -8.46 -0.35
CA ALA A 63 -12.23 -7.19 -0.12
C ALA A 63 -10.80 -7.16 -0.69
N ASP A 64 -10.51 -6.11 -1.41
CA ASP A 64 -9.21 -5.72 -1.94
C ASP A 64 -9.20 -4.18 -1.98
N PRO A 65 -8.23 -3.52 -1.43
CA PRO A 65 -6.94 -3.99 -0.90
C PRO A 65 -6.99 -4.60 0.51
N THR A 66 -5.89 -5.32 0.86
CA THR A 66 -5.59 -5.66 2.25
C THR A 66 -4.88 -4.49 2.89
N LEU A 67 -5.42 -4.00 4.00
CA LEU A 67 -4.91 -2.82 4.70
C LEU A 67 -3.98 -3.23 5.85
N VAL A 68 -2.80 -2.62 5.89
CA VAL A 68 -1.87 -2.70 7.03
C VAL A 68 -1.72 -1.30 7.62
N LEU A 69 -1.84 -1.20 8.92
CA LEU A 69 -1.69 0.04 9.67
C LEU A 69 -0.37 0.04 10.43
N LEU A 70 0.35 1.14 10.29
CA LEU A 70 1.54 1.46 11.07
C LEU A 70 1.23 2.70 11.92
N PRO A 71 0.75 2.53 13.16
CA PRO A 71 0.54 3.64 14.07
C PRO A 71 1.89 4.23 14.49
N TYR A 72 1.92 5.52 14.74
CA TYR A 72 3.08 6.21 15.28
C TYR A 72 2.68 7.21 16.35
N ARG A 73 3.59 7.50 17.26
CA ARG A 73 3.36 8.51 18.30
C ARG A 73 3.46 9.91 17.68
N SER A 74 2.35 10.66 17.71
CA SER A 74 2.38 12.06 17.31
C SER A 74 3.16 12.88 18.34
N ILE A 75 4.03 13.78 17.86
CA ILE A 75 4.71 14.80 18.68
C ILE A 75 3.84 16.04 18.87
N TYR A 76 2.75 16.14 18.11
CA TYR A 76 1.77 17.23 18.22
C TYR A 76 0.53 16.77 18.98
N ALA A 77 -0.21 17.72 19.55
CA ALA A 77 -1.53 17.42 20.10
C ALA A 77 -2.42 16.81 19.01
N ASN A 78 -3.19 15.78 19.39
CA ASN A 78 -4.07 15.10 18.44
C ASN A 78 -4.99 16.10 17.75
N ILE A 79 -4.89 16.15 16.43
CA ILE A 79 -5.84 16.82 15.57
C ILE A 79 -6.94 15.78 15.32
N GLU A 80 -8.16 16.03 15.76
CA GLU A 80 -9.29 15.07 15.68
C GLU A 80 -9.52 14.48 14.29
N TYR A 81 -9.03 15.16 13.25
CA TYR A 81 -9.22 14.79 11.86
C TYR A 81 -8.13 13.87 11.28
N VAL A 82 -6.95 13.84 11.88
CA VAL A 82 -5.80 13.08 11.33
C VAL A 82 -5.37 12.00 12.31
N GLU A 83 -5.59 10.76 11.96
CA GLU A 83 -5.07 9.62 12.72
C GLU A 83 -3.55 9.53 12.58
N SER A 84 -2.85 9.36 13.70
CA SER A 84 -1.38 9.21 13.72
C SER A 84 -0.99 7.79 13.30
N GLN A 85 -1.23 7.48 12.03
CA GLN A 85 -0.90 6.18 11.43
C GLN A 85 -0.60 6.30 9.94
N ILE A 86 0.28 5.44 9.47
CA ILE A 86 0.51 5.24 8.04
C ILE A 86 -0.38 4.07 7.58
N ARG A 87 -1.13 4.30 6.52
CA ARG A 87 -1.96 3.28 5.86
C ARG A 87 -1.20 2.72 4.66
N ILE A 88 -1.02 1.41 4.64
CA ILE A 88 -0.39 0.68 3.54
C ILE A 88 -1.44 -0.25 2.95
N GLU A 89 -1.80 -0.03 1.70
CA GLU A 89 -2.82 -0.78 0.98
C GLU A 89 -2.16 -1.73 -0.03
N PHE A 90 -2.37 -3.02 0.15
CA PHE A 90 -1.86 -4.06 -0.75
C PHE A 90 -2.98 -4.53 -1.67
N SER A 91 -2.92 -4.15 -2.95
CA SER A 91 -3.91 -4.53 -3.95
C SER A 91 -3.39 -5.61 -4.90
N CYS A 92 -4.22 -6.60 -5.18
CA CYS A 92 -3.98 -7.64 -6.18
C CYS A 92 -4.67 -7.36 -7.51
N ARG A 93 -5.55 -6.35 -7.55
CA ARG A 93 -6.31 -5.97 -8.75
C ARG A 93 -5.63 -4.91 -9.58
N SER A 94 -4.76 -4.13 -8.95
CA SER A 94 -4.04 -3.07 -9.66
C SER A 94 -3.07 -3.68 -10.67
N MET A 95 -3.15 -3.18 -11.89
CA MET A 95 -2.17 -3.54 -12.91
C MET A 95 -0.87 -2.76 -12.63
N LYS A 96 0.27 -3.38 -12.80
CA LYS A 96 1.59 -2.78 -12.54
C LYS A 96 2.15 -1.96 -13.71
N GLU A 97 1.63 -2.15 -14.91
CA GLU A 97 2.16 -1.51 -16.12
C GLU A 97 1.20 -0.45 -16.69
N PRO A 98 1.68 0.63 -17.28
CA PRO A 98 3.10 1.00 -17.37
C PRO A 98 3.65 1.53 -16.04
N ARG A 99 4.91 1.17 -15.75
CA ARG A 99 5.64 1.63 -14.57
C ARG A 99 7.03 2.13 -14.94
N GLU A 100 7.58 2.97 -14.11
CA GLU A 100 8.95 3.46 -14.24
C GLU A 100 9.72 3.32 -12.92
N ARG A 101 11.04 3.25 -13.02
CA ARG A 101 11.91 3.29 -11.86
C ARG A 101 12.11 4.75 -11.47
N ILE A 102 11.70 5.11 -10.28
CA ILE A 102 11.90 6.45 -9.72
C ILE A 102 12.73 6.36 -8.45
N GLU A 103 13.41 7.45 -8.13
CA GLU A 103 14.12 7.60 -6.87
C GLU A 103 13.29 8.41 -5.89
N ILE A 104 13.07 7.86 -4.70
CA ILE A 104 12.39 8.55 -3.62
C ILE A 104 13.42 9.10 -2.66
N ARG A 105 13.21 10.35 -2.26
CA ARG A 105 13.99 11.05 -1.25
C ARG A 105 13.04 11.62 -0.20
N PRO A 106 13.32 11.46 1.10
CA PRO A 106 12.56 12.11 2.15
C PRO A 106 12.59 13.64 2.00
N LEU A 107 11.45 14.30 2.09
CA LEU A 107 11.38 15.77 1.96
C LEU A 107 12.25 16.49 2.99
N ILE A 108 12.38 15.93 4.19
CA ILE A 108 13.18 16.50 5.28
C ILE A 108 14.69 16.24 5.12
N ALA A 109 15.11 15.39 4.18
CA ALA A 109 16.50 15.02 3.98
C ALA A 109 17.42 16.19 3.56
N GLU A 110 16.85 17.23 2.98
CA GLU A 110 17.62 18.45 2.63
C GLU A 110 18.02 19.24 3.87
N ALA A 111 17.14 19.28 4.88
CA ALA A 111 17.40 20.01 6.12
C ALA A 111 18.25 19.19 7.12
N TYR A 112 18.13 17.86 7.07
CA TYR A 112 18.77 16.95 8.04
C TYR A 112 19.41 15.74 7.35
N PRO A 113 20.41 15.94 6.47
CA PRO A 113 20.98 14.83 5.68
C PRO A 113 21.66 13.77 6.55
N ASP A 114 22.28 14.16 7.66
CA ASP A 114 23.04 13.26 8.52
C ASP A 114 22.17 12.33 9.39
N VAL A 115 20.85 12.55 9.42
CA VAL A 115 19.91 11.73 10.18
C VAL A 115 19.51 10.47 9.42
N PHE A 116 19.69 10.45 8.11
CA PHE A 116 19.24 9.34 7.25
C PHE A 116 20.39 8.40 6.91
N VAL A 117 20.20 7.12 7.15
CA VAL A 117 21.13 6.06 6.72
C VAL A 117 21.14 5.96 5.20
N GLU A 118 19.99 6.14 4.58
CA GLU A 118 19.78 6.08 3.13
C GLU A 118 18.96 7.30 2.69
N LEU A 119 19.58 8.19 1.93
CA LEU A 119 18.95 9.44 1.47
C LEU A 119 18.05 9.23 0.25
N VAL A 120 18.36 8.25 -0.56
CA VAL A 120 17.69 7.99 -1.83
C VAL A 120 17.54 6.48 -2.01
N PHE A 121 16.33 6.04 -2.30
CA PHE A 121 16.09 4.63 -2.62
C PHE A 121 15.19 4.50 -3.86
N PRO A 122 15.48 3.51 -4.73
CA PRO A 122 14.70 3.30 -5.94
C PRO A 122 13.43 2.49 -5.66
N ILE A 123 12.34 2.90 -6.30
CA ILE A 123 11.11 2.11 -6.37
C ILE A 123 10.62 2.01 -7.81
N TYR A 124 9.76 1.05 -8.08
CA TYR A 124 8.94 1.03 -9.29
C TYR A 124 7.58 1.64 -8.99
N ALA A 125 7.26 2.74 -9.64
CA ALA A 125 5.97 3.41 -9.51
C ALA A 125 5.19 3.34 -10.82
N VAL A 126 3.88 3.23 -10.71
CA VAL A 126 2.97 3.38 -11.85
C VAL A 126 3.06 4.81 -12.37
N VAL A 127 3.13 4.97 -13.69
CA VAL A 127 3.26 6.32 -14.29
C VAL A 127 2.04 7.18 -13.95
N PRO A 128 2.24 8.48 -13.65
CA PRO A 128 1.16 9.36 -13.20
C PRO A 128 -0.02 9.47 -14.16
N THR A 129 0.26 9.46 -15.46
CA THR A 129 -0.77 9.49 -16.51
C THR A 129 -1.75 8.33 -16.38
N ARG A 130 -1.25 7.14 -16.05
CA ARG A 130 -2.09 5.97 -15.85
C ARG A 130 -2.96 6.12 -14.61
N THR A 131 -2.38 6.53 -13.49
CA THR A 131 -3.12 6.78 -12.25
C THR A 131 -4.23 7.80 -12.48
N PHE A 132 -3.94 8.86 -13.24
CA PHE A 132 -4.94 9.85 -13.64
C PHE A 132 -6.09 9.22 -14.44
N LEU A 133 -5.78 8.41 -15.45
CA LEU A 133 -6.79 7.75 -16.29
C LEU A 133 -7.65 6.78 -15.48
N GLU A 134 -7.05 5.96 -14.61
CA GLU A 134 -7.79 5.08 -13.71
C GLU A 134 -8.78 5.85 -12.83
N LYS A 135 -8.34 6.96 -12.24
CA LYS A 135 -9.23 7.82 -11.43
C LYS A 135 -10.33 8.46 -12.27
N ALA A 136 -10.02 8.91 -13.48
CA ALA A 136 -11.02 9.48 -14.40
C ALA A 136 -12.08 8.44 -14.80
N PHE A 137 -11.68 7.20 -15.08
CA PHE A 137 -12.61 6.11 -15.38
C PHE A 137 -13.49 5.74 -14.17
N LEU A 138 -12.90 5.61 -12.99
CA LEU A 138 -13.65 5.34 -11.77
C LEU A 138 -14.68 6.45 -11.49
N LEU A 139 -14.29 7.70 -11.68
CA LEU A 139 -15.20 8.83 -11.54
C LEU A 139 -16.31 8.79 -12.58
N HIS A 140 -15.99 8.50 -13.84
CA HIS A 140 -16.98 8.34 -14.89
C HIS A 140 -17.98 7.23 -14.57
N GLU A 141 -17.52 6.06 -14.13
CA GLU A 141 -18.38 4.95 -13.71
C GLU A 141 -19.28 5.34 -12.53
N GLU A 142 -18.75 6.11 -11.58
CA GLU A 142 -19.54 6.57 -10.44
C GLU A 142 -20.68 7.52 -10.87
N PHE A 143 -20.42 8.42 -11.83
CA PHE A 143 -21.43 9.31 -12.38
C PHE A 143 -22.53 8.60 -13.19
N GLN A 144 -22.30 7.37 -13.63
CA GLN A 144 -23.32 6.56 -14.32
C GLN A 144 -24.29 5.86 -13.35
N LYS A 145 -24.01 5.86 -12.06
CA LYS A 145 -24.88 5.25 -11.05
C LYS A 145 -26.06 6.15 -10.75
N GLU A 146 -27.21 5.55 -10.44
CA GLU A 146 -28.40 6.29 -10.01
C GLU A 146 -28.17 7.11 -8.72
N ASN A 147 -27.32 6.61 -7.84
CA ASN A 147 -26.93 7.28 -6.58
C ASN A 147 -25.41 7.37 -6.47
N PRO A 148 -24.77 8.36 -7.08
CA PRO A 148 -23.32 8.55 -7.01
C PRO A 148 -22.86 8.80 -5.56
N ARG A 149 -21.69 8.28 -5.21
CA ARG A 149 -21.04 8.52 -3.91
C ARG A 149 -19.91 9.53 -4.11
N PHE A 150 -19.98 10.65 -3.41
CA PHE A 150 -18.96 11.70 -3.40
C PHE A 150 -18.41 11.89 -2.00
#